data_d9ca46bea18bb1914e44c307d9d10242
#
_entry.id   d9ca46bea18bb1914e44c307d9d10242
#
_cell.length_a   1.000
_cell.length_b   1.000
_cell.length_c   1.000
_cell.angle_alpha   90.00
_cell.angle_beta   90.00
_cell.angle_gamma   90.00
#
_symmetry.space_group_name_H-M   'P 1'
#
loop_
_entity.id
_entity.type
_entity.pdbx_description
1 polymer ?
#
loop_
_entity_poly.entity_id
_entity_poly.type
_entity_poly.pdbx_seq_one_letter_code
_entity_poly.pdbx_strand_id
1 'polypeptide(L)'
;MEIDPRTVNRDDLRHYASCGVTRISFGIQDFDLKVQEAINRVQPPEMIEELLKERHLFKGVNFDLLYGLPYQTLETVAETVRRTKEMAPDRITLLKYCHAPEVRKHMKLINVTDLPSPDELPVMFCQTADSLMDFGYEWVGLDHFALPT
;
A
#
# COMPACT_ATOMS: atom_id res chain seq x y z
N MET A 1 13.21 -1.00 -6.58
CA MET A 1 12.78 0.30 -7.18
C MET A 1 11.38 0.62 -6.70
N GLU A 2 11.14 1.84 -6.20
CA GLU A 2 9.81 2.31 -5.79
C GLU A 2 9.11 2.97 -6.97
N ILE A 3 7.82 2.71 -7.13
CA ILE A 3 7.02 3.11 -8.28
C ILE A 3 5.69 3.69 -7.79
N ASP A 4 5.35 4.88 -8.27
CA ASP A 4 3.99 5.39 -8.21
C ASP A 4 3.21 4.78 -9.40
N PRO A 5 2.21 3.92 -9.17
CA PRO A 5 1.49 3.24 -10.23
C PRO A 5 0.86 4.18 -11.28
N ARG A 6 0.55 5.41 -10.88
CA ARG A 6 -0.08 6.42 -11.75
C ARG A 6 0.86 6.99 -12.81
N THR A 7 2.17 6.77 -12.65
CA THR A 7 3.21 7.39 -13.48
C THR A 7 3.85 6.43 -14.47
N VAL A 8 3.43 5.18 -14.49
CA VAL A 8 4.04 4.12 -15.29
C VAL A 8 2.98 3.31 -16.04
N ASN A 9 3.42 2.66 -17.10
CA ASN A 9 2.67 1.67 -17.85
C ASN A 9 3.48 0.36 -17.96
N ARG A 10 2.93 -0.66 -18.62
CA ARG A 10 3.56 -1.97 -18.78
C ARG A 10 4.88 -1.91 -19.55
N ASP A 11 5.00 -1.03 -20.54
CA ASP A 11 6.24 -0.89 -21.32
C ASP A 11 7.36 -0.28 -20.49
N ASP A 12 7.02 0.65 -19.56
CA ASP A 12 7.98 1.16 -18.59
C ASP A 12 8.51 0.05 -17.67
N LEU A 13 7.64 -0.85 -17.21
CA LEU A 13 8.05 -1.99 -16.38
C LEU A 13 8.97 -2.95 -17.14
N ARG A 14 8.68 -3.24 -18.41
CA ARG A 14 9.55 -4.04 -19.28
C ARG A 14 10.92 -3.37 -19.47
N HIS A 15 10.89 -2.05 -19.65
CA HIS A 15 12.14 -1.28 -19.76
C HIS A 15 12.95 -1.35 -18.47
N TYR A 16 12.34 -1.16 -17.30
CA TYR A 16 13.05 -1.26 -16.02
C TYR A 16 13.66 -2.65 -15.81
N ALA A 17 12.92 -3.71 -16.13
CA ALA A 17 13.45 -5.07 -16.07
C ALA A 17 14.65 -5.25 -17.00
N SER A 18 14.61 -4.72 -18.22
CA SER A 18 15.74 -4.76 -19.18
C SER A 18 16.98 -4.00 -18.69
N CYS A 19 16.78 -2.97 -17.86
CA CYS A 19 17.85 -2.22 -17.19
C CYS A 19 18.39 -2.92 -15.93
N GLY A 20 17.90 -4.12 -15.59
CA GLY A 20 18.40 -4.91 -14.47
C GLY A 20 17.68 -4.67 -13.14
N VAL A 21 16.53 -3.98 -13.13
CA VAL A 21 15.68 -3.89 -11.94
C VAL A 21 15.09 -5.26 -11.65
N THR A 22 15.37 -5.80 -10.47
CA THR A 22 14.95 -7.16 -10.10
C THR A 22 13.79 -7.21 -9.12
N ARG A 23 13.51 -6.12 -8.39
CA ARG A 23 12.41 -6.01 -7.43
C ARG A 23 11.77 -4.63 -7.55
N ILE A 24 10.45 -4.59 -7.47
CA ILE A 24 9.66 -3.36 -7.52
C ILE A 24 8.76 -3.26 -6.30
N SER A 25 8.50 -2.02 -5.88
CA SER A 25 7.50 -1.68 -4.86
C SER A 25 6.48 -0.72 -5.45
N PHE A 26 5.22 -1.04 -5.31
CA PHE A 26 4.13 -0.15 -5.68
C PHE A 26 3.58 0.57 -4.44
N GLY A 27 3.57 1.89 -4.48
CA GLY A 27 2.90 2.71 -3.48
C GLY A 27 1.39 2.63 -3.63
N ILE A 28 0.74 1.65 -3.02
CA ILE A 28 -0.71 1.45 -3.06
C ILE A 28 -1.43 2.41 -2.12
N GLN A 29 -0.95 2.53 -0.91
CA GLN A 29 -1.49 3.30 0.21
C GLN A 29 -2.82 2.73 0.72
N ASP A 30 -3.90 2.83 -0.05
CA ASP A 30 -5.24 2.34 0.26
C ASP A 30 -6.04 2.10 -1.04
N PHE A 31 -7.05 1.22 -1.00
CA PHE A 31 -7.95 0.95 -2.13
C PHE A 31 -9.34 1.60 -1.99
N ASP A 32 -9.64 2.21 -0.85
CA ASP A 32 -10.89 2.96 -0.69
C ASP A 32 -10.83 4.29 -1.43
N LEU A 33 -11.83 4.55 -2.29
CA LEU A 33 -11.85 5.75 -3.15
C LEU A 33 -11.89 7.05 -2.33
N LYS A 34 -12.66 7.08 -1.24
CA LYS A 34 -12.77 8.28 -0.40
C LYS A 34 -11.44 8.60 0.28
N VAL A 35 -10.72 7.57 0.72
CA VAL A 35 -9.37 7.72 1.28
C VAL A 35 -8.41 8.21 0.20
N GLN A 36 -8.44 7.62 -0.99
CA GLN A 36 -7.60 8.02 -2.13
C GLN A 36 -7.83 9.49 -2.53
N GLU A 37 -9.09 9.92 -2.60
CA GLU A 37 -9.45 11.30 -2.90
C GLU A 37 -8.93 12.28 -1.82
N ALA A 38 -9.04 11.90 -0.55
CA ALA A 38 -8.57 12.73 0.57
C ALA A 38 -7.07 12.98 0.56
N ILE A 39 -6.28 12.03 0.05
CA ILE A 39 -4.82 12.17 -0.09
C ILE A 39 -4.39 12.60 -1.50
N ASN A 40 -5.36 12.94 -2.36
CA ASN A 40 -5.15 13.32 -3.78
C ASN A 40 -4.35 12.26 -4.57
N ARG A 41 -4.71 10.98 -4.35
CA ARG A 41 -4.00 9.85 -4.96
C ARG A 41 -4.98 8.77 -5.42
N VAL A 42 -5.79 9.10 -6.42
CA VAL A 42 -6.75 8.15 -7.00
C VAL A 42 -6.00 7.18 -7.92
N GLN A 43 -6.09 5.89 -7.58
CA GLN A 43 -5.47 4.78 -8.30
C GLN A 43 -6.37 3.54 -8.19
N PRO A 44 -7.25 3.33 -9.18
CA PRO A 44 -8.19 2.21 -9.18
C PRO A 44 -7.45 0.87 -9.11
N PRO A 45 -8.03 -0.17 -8.46
CA PRO A 45 -7.43 -1.50 -8.39
C PRO A 45 -7.05 -2.08 -9.76
N GLU A 46 -7.86 -1.84 -10.77
CA GLU A 46 -7.65 -2.31 -12.15
C GLU A 46 -6.34 -1.78 -12.76
N MET A 47 -5.91 -0.58 -12.36
CA MET A 47 -4.61 -0.02 -12.75
C MET A 47 -3.46 -0.89 -12.21
N ILE A 48 -3.56 -1.33 -10.97
CA ILE A 48 -2.54 -2.19 -10.34
C ILE A 48 -2.56 -3.57 -10.97
N GLU A 49 -3.74 -4.15 -11.18
CA GLU A 49 -3.91 -5.45 -11.84
C GLU A 49 -3.29 -5.45 -13.25
N GLU A 50 -3.46 -4.36 -14.00
CA GLU A 50 -2.84 -4.22 -15.33
C GLU A 50 -1.31 -4.23 -15.25
N LEU A 51 -0.71 -3.52 -14.28
CA LEU A 51 0.73 -3.50 -14.08
C LEU A 51 1.25 -4.87 -13.60
N LEU A 52 0.51 -5.58 -12.77
CA LEU A 52 0.86 -6.90 -12.25
C LEU A 52 0.96 -7.98 -13.34
N LYS A 53 0.44 -7.76 -14.55
CA LYS A 53 0.66 -8.67 -15.68
C LYS A 53 2.15 -8.82 -16.02
N GLU A 54 2.97 -7.83 -15.69
CA GLU A 54 4.43 -7.86 -15.89
C GLU A 54 5.20 -8.36 -14.66
N ARG A 55 4.53 -8.81 -13.58
CA ARG A 55 5.20 -9.25 -12.35
C ARG A 55 6.23 -10.36 -12.57
N HIS A 56 6.02 -11.21 -13.58
CA HIS A 56 6.91 -12.32 -13.94
C HIS A 56 8.33 -11.87 -14.36
N LEU A 57 8.52 -10.59 -14.70
CA LEU A 57 9.82 -10.01 -15.04
C LEU A 57 10.67 -9.70 -13.80
N PHE A 58 10.08 -9.72 -12.60
CA PHE A 58 10.71 -9.32 -11.35
C PHE A 58 10.82 -10.51 -10.39
N LYS A 59 11.87 -10.51 -9.56
CA LYS A 59 12.08 -11.50 -8.50
C LYS A 59 11.14 -11.30 -7.30
N GLY A 60 10.47 -10.16 -7.23
CA GLY A 60 9.51 -9.89 -6.18
C GLY A 60 8.85 -8.52 -6.36
N VAL A 61 7.58 -8.48 -5.96
CA VAL A 61 6.73 -7.29 -5.96
C VAL A 61 6.33 -7.00 -4.52
N ASN A 62 6.53 -5.77 -4.09
CA ASN A 62 6.08 -5.25 -2.80
C ASN A 62 4.93 -4.28 -2.98
N PHE A 63 4.00 -4.26 -2.03
CA PHE A 63 2.98 -3.24 -1.88
C PHE A 63 3.22 -2.42 -0.61
N ASP A 64 3.26 -1.10 -0.75
CA ASP A 64 3.29 -0.20 0.40
C ASP A 64 1.86 0.23 0.72
N LEU A 65 1.39 -0.15 1.89
CA LEU A 65 0.08 0.21 2.44
C LEU A 65 0.27 1.21 3.58
N LEU A 66 -0.70 2.11 3.74
CA LEU A 66 -0.73 3.05 4.86
C LEU A 66 -1.96 2.81 5.73
N TYR A 67 -1.78 2.87 7.05
CA TYR A 67 -2.88 2.97 8.00
C TYR A 67 -2.83 4.29 8.75
N GLY A 68 -3.98 4.77 9.20
CA GLY A 68 -4.12 6.07 9.83
C GLY A 68 -4.34 7.23 8.85
N LEU A 69 -4.75 6.95 7.61
CA LEU A 69 -5.11 7.95 6.60
C LEU A 69 -6.48 8.59 6.90
N PRO A 70 -6.77 9.78 6.35
CA PRO A 70 -8.08 10.41 6.50
C PRO A 70 -9.21 9.47 6.02
N TYR A 71 -10.29 9.45 6.74
CA TYR A 71 -11.49 8.63 6.50
C TYR A 71 -11.29 7.12 6.58
N GLN A 72 -10.11 6.63 6.89
CA GLN A 72 -9.94 5.20 7.14
C GLN A 72 -10.71 4.77 8.39
N THR A 73 -11.36 3.61 8.27
CA THR A 73 -11.98 2.87 9.37
C THR A 73 -11.41 1.45 9.40
N LEU A 74 -11.73 0.68 10.43
CA LEU A 74 -11.33 -0.73 10.49
C LEU A 74 -11.88 -1.53 9.29
N GLU A 75 -13.09 -1.19 8.82
CA GLU A 75 -13.74 -1.85 7.69
C GLU A 75 -13.03 -1.50 6.36
N THR A 76 -12.70 -0.21 6.12
CA THR A 76 -12.02 0.19 4.87
C THR A 76 -10.60 -0.37 4.79
N VAL A 77 -9.89 -0.42 5.91
CA VAL A 77 -8.56 -1.07 5.98
C VAL A 77 -8.69 -2.58 5.74
N ALA A 78 -9.68 -3.25 6.31
CA ALA A 78 -9.93 -4.66 6.08
C ALA A 78 -10.21 -4.96 4.59
N GLU A 79 -10.99 -4.11 3.91
CA GLU A 79 -11.25 -4.25 2.47
C GLU A 79 -9.98 -4.02 1.64
N THR A 80 -9.15 -3.05 1.99
CA THR A 80 -7.85 -2.81 1.35
C THR A 80 -6.94 -4.04 1.51
N VAL A 81 -6.89 -4.64 2.69
CA VAL A 81 -6.14 -5.89 2.94
C VAL A 81 -6.70 -7.03 2.11
N ARG A 82 -8.03 -7.19 2.04
CA ARG A 82 -8.68 -8.23 1.23
C ARG A 82 -8.26 -8.13 -0.24
N ARG A 83 -8.34 -6.96 -0.85
CA ARG A 83 -7.91 -6.71 -2.23
C ARG A 83 -6.41 -6.96 -2.42
N THR A 84 -5.60 -6.54 -1.47
CA THR A 84 -4.16 -6.79 -1.48
C THR A 84 -3.86 -8.29 -1.51
N LYS A 85 -4.58 -9.09 -0.70
CA LYS A 85 -4.43 -10.55 -0.67
C LYS A 85 -4.82 -11.21 -2.01
N GLU A 86 -5.84 -10.71 -2.68
CA GLU A 86 -6.24 -11.21 -4.01
C GLU A 86 -5.16 -10.96 -5.08
N MET A 87 -4.47 -9.82 -5.01
CA MET A 87 -3.34 -9.49 -5.89
C MET A 87 -2.05 -10.23 -5.51
N ALA A 88 -1.97 -10.75 -4.29
CA ALA A 88 -0.90 -11.58 -3.74
C ALA A 88 0.51 -11.04 -4.03
N PRO A 89 0.88 -9.82 -3.61
CA PRO A 89 2.26 -9.37 -3.70
C PRO A 89 3.18 -10.28 -2.87
N ASP A 90 4.45 -10.37 -3.25
CA ASP A 90 5.42 -11.19 -2.51
C ASP A 90 5.75 -10.60 -1.13
N ARG A 91 5.60 -9.29 -1.00
CA ARG A 91 5.84 -8.54 0.24
C ARG A 91 4.81 -7.42 0.41
N ILE A 92 4.61 -7.04 1.65
CA ILE A 92 3.80 -5.90 2.05
C ILE A 92 4.57 -5.10 3.09
N THR A 93 4.60 -3.79 2.90
CA THR A 93 5.07 -2.83 3.90
C THR A 93 3.84 -2.08 4.42
N LEU A 94 3.54 -2.21 5.71
CA LEU A 94 2.40 -1.57 6.36
C LEU A 94 2.86 -0.39 7.19
N LEU A 95 2.82 0.81 6.63
CA LEU A 95 3.35 2.03 7.23
C LEU A 95 2.26 2.84 7.95
N LYS A 96 2.61 3.41 9.08
CA LYS A 96 1.76 4.39 9.76
C LYS A 96 1.81 5.73 9.04
N TYR A 97 0.64 6.32 8.73
CA TYR A 97 0.58 7.71 8.30
C TYR A 97 1.05 8.65 9.41
N CYS A 98 2.02 9.48 9.11
CA CYS A 98 2.54 10.50 10.02
C CYS A 98 2.11 11.89 9.55
N HIS A 99 1.16 12.50 10.25
CA HIS A 99 0.68 13.85 9.95
C HIS A 99 1.67 14.90 10.46
N ALA A 100 2.42 15.53 9.54
CA ALA A 100 3.45 16.52 9.85
C ALA A 100 3.38 17.73 8.90
N PRO A 101 2.31 18.56 8.99
CA PRO A 101 2.09 19.69 8.08
C PRO A 101 3.15 20.79 8.18
N GLU A 102 3.90 20.85 9.27
CA GLU A 102 5.02 21.76 9.45
C GLU A 102 6.19 21.42 8.53
N VAL A 103 6.41 20.13 8.30
CA VAL A 103 7.48 19.60 7.44
C VAL A 103 6.99 19.43 6.01
N ARG A 104 5.77 18.92 5.84
CA ARG A 104 5.17 18.60 4.54
C ARG A 104 3.95 19.47 4.26
N LYS A 105 4.17 20.59 3.59
CA LYS A 105 3.16 21.65 3.37
C LYS A 105 1.85 21.16 2.76
N HIS A 106 1.88 20.13 1.88
CA HIS A 106 0.68 19.55 1.28
C HIS A 106 -0.25 18.88 2.31
N MET A 107 0.28 18.43 3.44
CA MET A 107 -0.52 17.84 4.52
C MET A 107 -1.43 18.87 5.22
N LYS A 108 -1.21 20.17 5.02
CA LYS A 108 -2.12 21.21 5.51
C LYS A 108 -3.51 21.16 4.88
N LEU A 109 -3.65 20.47 3.74
CA LEU A 109 -4.93 20.25 3.08
C LEU A 109 -5.75 19.13 3.73
N ILE A 110 -5.15 18.33 4.61
CA ILE A 110 -5.79 17.25 5.34
C ILE A 110 -6.36 17.82 6.65
N ASN A 111 -7.67 17.64 6.85
CA ASN A 111 -8.30 18.03 8.09
C ASN A 111 -7.99 16.97 9.17
N VAL A 112 -7.44 17.39 10.29
CA VAL A 112 -7.07 16.52 11.42
C VAL A 112 -8.30 15.77 11.98
N THR A 113 -9.49 16.36 11.89
CA THR A 113 -10.73 15.72 12.35
C THR A 113 -11.16 14.50 11.51
N ASP A 114 -10.60 14.38 10.30
CA ASP A 114 -10.89 13.26 9.40
C ASP A 114 -9.93 12.07 9.61
N LEU A 115 -8.91 12.25 10.47
CA LEU A 115 -7.96 11.19 10.82
C LEU A 115 -8.57 10.24 11.88
N PRO A 116 -8.25 8.95 11.84
CA PRO A 116 -8.60 8.03 12.91
C PRO A 116 -8.03 8.50 14.26
N SER A 117 -8.72 8.17 15.33
CA SER A 117 -8.24 8.48 16.68
C SER A 117 -6.93 7.75 17.00
N PRO A 118 -6.10 8.29 17.91
CA PRO A 118 -4.88 7.60 18.33
C PRO A 118 -5.10 6.19 18.87
N ASP A 119 -6.25 5.94 19.47
CA ASP A 119 -6.60 4.64 20.07
C ASP A 119 -6.99 3.59 18.99
N GLU A 120 -7.46 4.04 17.81
CA GLU A 120 -7.79 3.15 16.70
C GLU A 120 -6.55 2.67 15.94
N LEU A 121 -5.45 3.44 15.94
CA LEU A 121 -4.26 3.12 15.16
C LEU A 121 -3.61 1.78 15.53
N PRO A 122 -3.42 1.44 16.82
CA PRO A 122 -2.92 0.11 17.19
C PRO A 122 -3.86 -1.02 16.78
N VAL A 123 -5.17 -0.78 16.87
CA VAL A 123 -6.18 -1.77 16.46
C VAL A 123 -6.12 -2.02 14.95
N MET A 124 -6.02 -0.96 14.14
CA MET A 124 -5.85 -1.07 12.69
C MET A 124 -4.60 -1.88 12.33
N PHE A 125 -3.47 -1.60 12.99
CA PHE A 125 -2.24 -2.35 12.76
C PHE A 125 -2.39 -3.82 13.12
N CYS A 126 -2.83 -4.14 14.34
CA CYS A 126 -2.96 -5.52 14.80
C CYS A 126 -3.93 -6.32 13.91
N GLN A 127 -5.11 -5.77 13.63
CA GLN A 127 -6.10 -6.43 12.77
C GLN A 127 -5.55 -6.69 11.36
N THR A 128 -4.80 -5.76 10.80
CA THR A 128 -4.16 -5.94 9.50
C THR A 128 -3.08 -7.00 9.55
N ALA A 129 -2.20 -6.96 10.56
CA ALA A 129 -1.13 -7.92 10.76
C ALA A 129 -1.69 -9.35 10.92
N ASP A 130 -2.69 -9.53 11.78
CA ASP A 130 -3.36 -10.82 11.98
C ASP A 130 -3.96 -11.33 10.66
N SER A 131 -4.68 -10.46 9.93
CA SER A 131 -5.28 -10.83 8.64
C SER A 131 -4.26 -11.22 7.58
N LEU A 132 -3.08 -10.59 7.57
CA LEU A 132 -1.99 -10.94 6.66
C LEU A 132 -1.35 -12.28 7.06
N MET A 133 -1.11 -12.51 8.34
CA MET A 133 -0.56 -13.78 8.84
C MET A 133 -1.53 -14.94 8.60
N ASP A 134 -2.83 -14.75 8.80
CA ASP A 134 -3.86 -15.76 8.48
C ASP A 134 -3.89 -16.13 6.99
N PHE A 135 -3.49 -15.21 6.12
CA PHE A 135 -3.38 -15.48 4.68
C PHE A 135 -2.07 -16.16 4.29
N GLY A 136 -1.11 -16.26 5.22
CA GLY A 136 0.15 -16.96 5.01
C GLY A 136 1.38 -16.07 4.86
N TYR A 137 1.24 -14.75 5.07
CA TYR A 137 2.43 -13.90 5.19
C TYR A 137 3.11 -14.14 6.53
N GLU A 138 4.42 -14.09 6.53
CA GLU A 138 5.23 -14.05 7.76
C GLU A 138 5.55 -12.60 8.11
N TRP A 139 5.35 -12.23 9.38
CA TRP A 139 5.81 -10.94 9.90
C TRP A 139 7.33 -10.97 10.05
N VAL A 140 8.04 -10.38 9.11
CA VAL A 140 9.52 -10.36 9.07
C VAL A 140 10.10 -9.46 10.18
N GLY A 141 9.39 -8.39 10.49
CA GLY A 141 9.76 -7.43 11.55
C GLY A 141 9.39 -6.00 11.18
N LEU A 142 9.23 -5.15 12.18
CA LEU A 142 8.74 -3.77 12.03
C LEU A 142 7.43 -3.76 11.21
N ASP A 143 7.45 -3.11 10.07
CA ASP A 143 6.29 -2.88 9.20
C ASP A 143 6.26 -3.86 8.00
N HIS A 144 7.11 -4.90 7.97
CA HIS A 144 7.29 -5.75 6.81
C HIS A 144 6.70 -7.15 6.98
N PHE A 145 5.96 -7.57 5.95
CA PHE A 145 5.38 -8.91 5.81
C PHE A 145 5.84 -9.52 4.49
N ALA A 146 6.08 -10.82 4.44
CA ALA A 146 6.51 -11.53 3.24
C ALA A 146 5.86 -12.91 3.14
N LEU A 147 5.54 -13.34 1.92
CA LEU A 147 5.22 -14.75 1.68
C LEU A 147 6.49 -15.61 1.86
N PRO A 148 6.38 -16.81 2.43
CA PRO A 148 7.47 -17.76 2.46
C PRO A 148 8.00 -18.06 1.06
N THR A 149 9.31 -18.24 0.94
CA THR A 149 9.98 -18.58 -0.35
C THR A 149 9.97 -20.07 -0.60
#